data_3622f82d0c2352e26e73e8cd94313428
#
_entry.id   3622f82d0c2352e26e73e8cd94313428
#
_cell.length_a   1.000
_cell.length_b   1.000
_cell.length_c   1.000
_cell.angle_alpha   90.00
_cell.angle_beta   90.00
_cell.angle_gamma   90.00
#
_symmetry.space_group_name_H-M   'P 1'
#
loop_
_entity.id
_entity.type
_entity.pdbx_description
1 polymer ?
#
loop_
_entity_poly.entity_id
_entity_poly.type
_entity_poly.pdbx_seq_one_letter_code
_entity_poly.pdbx_strand_id
1 'polypeptide(L)'
;MNFSRQPTPFLRRDILGGLGSIAVASMLRAEEGWQAPSGLPMIPQKAKRVIWLFMRGGVSHMESFDPKPMLTKYAGKSIEETPYKDVLAPEKLKNVRVVVVNDANGKQRNVIYPLQAGHKRYGQCGVEISDWFPNIGYCADEIAFIRSMWTTDNNHGAQVQFASGRHMLEPRVPTLGAWVTYGLGSMSDNLPSFVNMGPRYFDTRDGHYLGPAYDAINLKVDPKNPLTFAAPEFQIGTGEQAAQFDLIHKLNTLNAEQYPGDKTLAARMKSYQLAFNMQTAVPETMNLDTESEETKKLYGMDDKVTEPFARQLLVARRLAERGVRFIQLQHGDGAAGAWDSHSGLKKNHSNLAAQVDKPISGLLKDLKQRGMLDDTLVVFATEFGRTPGTQGSDGRDHHPYGFSVWMAGGGVKGGTIHGSTDELGFHAVEHPHYVTDVHATILHLLGLDPHQLEIPGRKRLERDFGQVIGQVLA
;
A
#
# COMPACT_ATOMS: atom_id res chain seq x y z
N MET A 1 -8.06 -57.83 34.07
CA MET A 1 -8.92 -57.29 33.00
C MET A 1 -8.12 -56.40 32.09
N ASN A 2 -7.70 -56.97 30.97
CA ASN A 2 -6.89 -56.27 29.95
C ASN A 2 -7.80 -55.46 29.04
N PHE A 3 -7.65 -54.13 29.02
CA PHE A 3 -8.23 -53.30 27.99
C PHE A 3 -7.18 -52.96 26.92
N SER A 4 -7.15 -53.72 25.84
CA SER A 4 -6.46 -53.36 24.61
C SER A 4 -7.29 -52.29 23.89
N ARG A 5 -6.81 -51.06 23.85
CA ARG A 5 -7.35 -50.02 22.95
C ARG A 5 -6.76 -50.25 21.55
N GLN A 6 -7.59 -50.63 20.60
CA GLN A 6 -7.25 -50.59 19.18
C GLN A 6 -7.27 -49.12 18.69
N PRO A 7 -6.31 -48.71 17.85
CA PRO A 7 -6.32 -47.37 17.28
C PRO A 7 -7.44 -47.25 16.22
N THR A 8 -8.18 -46.16 16.28
CA THR A 8 -9.28 -45.81 15.38
C THR A 8 -8.82 -45.64 13.94
N PRO A 9 -9.64 -46.02 12.91
CA PRO A 9 -9.22 -45.99 11.51
C PRO A 9 -9.10 -44.60 10.88
N PHE A 10 -9.30 -43.53 11.63
CA PHE A 10 -9.29 -42.14 11.13
C PHE A 10 -7.90 -41.61 10.79
N LEU A 11 -6.84 -42.08 11.44
CA LEU A 11 -5.50 -41.53 11.25
C LEU A 11 -4.81 -41.94 9.92
N ARG A 12 -5.21 -43.05 9.31
CA ARG A 12 -4.58 -43.51 8.05
C ARG A 12 -5.05 -42.76 6.81
N ARG A 13 -6.28 -42.25 6.81
CA ARG A 13 -6.87 -41.55 5.64
C ARG A 13 -6.36 -40.11 5.53
N ASP A 14 -6.15 -39.45 6.67
CA ASP A 14 -5.63 -38.07 6.72
C ASP A 14 -4.15 -37.99 6.39
N ILE A 15 -3.36 -39.01 6.78
CA ILE A 15 -1.93 -39.10 6.44
C ILE A 15 -1.74 -39.38 4.94
N LEU A 16 -2.56 -40.25 4.35
CA LEU A 16 -2.49 -40.54 2.91
C LEU A 16 -3.00 -39.41 2.06
N GLY A 17 -4.00 -38.63 2.53
CA GLY A 17 -4.46 -37.40 1.88
C GLY A 17 -3.41 -36.29 1.89
N GLY A 18 -2.70 -36.14 3.00
CA GLY A 18 -1.59 -35.18 3.15
C GLY A 18 -0.37 -35.53 2.29
N LEU A 19 0.02 -36.80 2.28
CA LEU A 19 1.14 -37.29 1.47
C LEU A 19 0.82 -37.26 -0.03
N GLY A 20 -0.45 -37.53 -0.42
CA GLY A 20 -0.89 -37.44 -1.81
C GLY A 20 -0.85 -36.00 -2.33
N SER A 21 -1.27 -35.02 -1.56
CA SER A 21 -1.22 -33.61 -1.95
C SER A 21 0.20 -33.05 -2.02
N ILE A 22 1.08 -33.51 -1.15
CA ILE A 22 2.52 -33.15 -1.18
C ILE A 22 3.22 -33.84 -2.38
N ALA A 23 2.89 -35.08 -2.67
CA ALA A 23 3.44 -35.79 -3.84
C ALA A 23 2.96 -35.17 -5.16
N VAL A 24 1.67 -34.82 -5.27
CA VAL A 24 1.15 -34.12 -6.46
C VAL A 24 1.77 -32.72 -6.59
N ALA A 25 1.92 -31.98 -5.50
CA ALA A 25 2.59 -30.69 -5.54
C ALA A 25 4.07 -30.80 -5.90
N SER A 26 4.77 -31.87 -5.47
CA SER A 26 6.16 -32.12 -5.85
C SER A 26 6.33 -32.61 -7.28
N MET A 27 5.36 -33.38 -7.80
CA MET A 27 5.33 -33.81 -9.21
C MET A 27 5.05 -32.63 -10.16
N LEU A 28 4.08 -31.76 -9.83
CA LEU A 28 3.82 -30.53 -10.59
C LEU A 28 5.04 -29.59 -10.59
N ARG A 29 5.81 -29.55 -9.50
CA ARG A 29 7.08 -28.80 -9.43
C ARG A 29 8.18 -29.38 -10.33
N ALA A 30 8.20 -30.68 -10.51
CA ALA A 30 9.20 -31.36 -11.33
C ALA A 30 8.94 -31.22 -12.83
N GLU A 31 7.66 -31.05 -13.24
CA GLU A 31 7.29 -30.94 -14.67
C GLU A 31 7.42 -29.53 -15.24
N GLU A 32 7.37 -28.45 -14.41
CA GLU A 32 7.35 -27.07 -14.90
C GLU A 32 8.63 -26.26 -14.61
N GLY A 33 9.63 -26.86 -14.01
CA GLY A 33 10.91 -26.16 -13.69
C GLY A 33 10.74 -24.98 -12.72
N TRP A 34 9.60 -24.87 -12.01
CA TRP A 34 9.36 -23.79 -11.06
C TRP A 34 10.35 -23.82 -9.88
N GLN A 35 10.91 -22.65 -9.57
CA GLN A 35 11.76 -22.43 -8.43
C GLN A 35 11.19 -21.28 -7.57
N ALA A 36 11.22 -21.45 -6.24
CA ALA A 36 10.88 -20.36 -5.34
C ALA A 36 11.85 -19.19 -5.54
N PRO A 37 11.39 -17.94 -5.37
CA PRO A 37 12.27 -16.78 -5.47
C PRO A 37 13.49 -16.91 -4.56
N SER A 38 14.65 -16.54 -5.08
CA SER A 38 15.94 -16.65 -4.38
C SER A 38 16.15 -15.57 -3.30
N GLY A 39 15.25 -14.61 -3.20
CA GLY A 39 15.43 -13.40 -2.39
C GLY A 39 16.28 -12.33 -3.09
N LEU A 40 16.64 -12.54 -4.35
CA LEU A 40 17.41 -11.61 -5.18
C LEU A 40 16.53 -11.04 -6.32
N PRO A 41 16.86 -9.85 -6.82
CA PRO A 41 16.17 -9.30 -7.99
C PRO A 41 16.27 -10.23 -9.21
N MET A 42 15.15 -10.37 -9.94
CA MET A 42 15.03 -11.18 -11.16
C MET A 42 15.46 -10.39 -12.42
N ILE A 43 15.29 -9.06 -12.36
CA ILE A 43 15.64 -8.10 -13.41
C ILE A 43 16.40 -6.92 -12.77
N PRO A 44 17.03 -6.02 -13.55
CA PRO A 44 17.77 -4.89 -12.99
C PRO A 44 16.93 -4.04 -12.02
N GLN A 45 17.35 -3.98 -10.78
CA GLN A 45 16.69 -3.27 -9.69
C GLN A 45 17.02 -1.78 -9.73
N LYS A 46 16.02 -0.90 -9.61
CA LYS A 46 16.13 0.54 -9.46
C LYS A 46 15.80 0.97 -8.02
N ALA A 47 14.70 0.48 -7.48
CA ALA A 47 14.30 0.73 -6.10
C ALA A 47 14.66 -0.45 -5.19
N LYS A 48 15.18 -0.17 -4.01
CA LYS A 48 15.43 -1.19 -2.97
C LYS A 48 14.27 -1.33 -2.02
N ARG A 49 13.48 -0.25 -1.83
CA ARG A 49 12.40 -0.16 -0.84
C ARG A 49 11.26 0.72 -1.33
N VAL A 50 10.11 0.55 -0.70
CA VAL A 50 8.88 1.29 -0.99
C VAL A 50 8.34 1.92 0.29
N ILE A 51 7.97 3.20 0.22
CA ILE A 51 7.14 3.90 1.19
C ILE A 51 5.80 4.17 0.50
N TRP A 52 4.76 3.45 0.93
CA TRP A 52 3.42 3.50 0.35
C TRP A 52 2.51 4.36 1.22
N LEU A 53 2.09 5.51 0.69
CA LEU A 53 1.20 6.46 1.34
C LEU A 53 -0.21 6.25 0.82
N PHE A 54 -1.07 5.63 1.62
CA PHE A 54 -2.44 5.32 1.22
C PHE A 54 -3.45 6.22 1.92
N MET A 55 -4.09 7.10 1.13
CA MET A 55 -5.07 8.09 1.59
C MET A 55 -6.45 7.46 1.52
N ARG A 56 -6.89 6.87 2.64
CA ARG A 56 -8.11 6.06 2.70
C ARG A 56 -9.36 6.91 2.66
N GLY A 57 -10.30 6.50 1.80
CA GLY A 57 -11.61 7.12 1.66
C GLY A 57 -11.89 7.74 0.29
N GLY A 58 -10.92 7.77 -0.62
CA GLY A 58 -11.10 8.35 -1.95
C GLY A 58 -10.77 9.84 -2.03
N VAL A 59 -9.51 10.15 -2.32
CA VAL A 59 -9.07 11.54 -2.56
C VAL A 59 -9.65 12.04 -3.87
N SER A 60 -10.29 13.21 -3.85
CA SER A 60 -10.75 13.84 -5.08
C SER A 60 -9.57 14.27 -5.96
N HIS A 61 -9.44 13.63 -7.12
CA HIS A 61 -8.40 13.96 -8.10
C HIS A 61 -8.58 15.40 -8.65
N MET A 62 -9.81 15.87 -8.78
CA MET A 62 -10.14 17.19 -9.29
C MET A 62 -9.73 18.31 -8.33
N GLU A 63 -9.80 18.07 -7.03
CA GLU A 63 -9.37 18.99 -5.98
C GLU A 63 -7.94 18.70 -5.48
N SER A 64 -7.16 17.87 -6.22
CA SER A 64 -5.76 17.58 -5.87
C SER A 64 -4.80 17.76 -7.05
N PHE A 65 -4.70 16.77 -7.96
CA PHE A 65 -3.64 16.71 -8.96
C PHE A 65 -4.14 16.73 -10.42
N ASP A 66 -5.46 16.74 -10.65
CA ASP A 66 -6.08 16.74 -11.99
C ASP A 66 -7.25 17.72 -12.09
N PRO A 67 -6.98 19.04 -12.02
CA PRO A 67 -8.03 20.07 -12.00
C PRO A 67 -8.84 20.10 -13.29
N LYS A 68 -10.16 20.29 -13.15
CA LYS A 68 -11.11 20.31 -14.27
C LYS A 68 -11.90 21.62 -14.28
N PRO A 69 -11.43 22.67 -14.99
CA PRO A 69 -12.09 23.99 -15.04
C PRO A 69 -13.53 23.93 -15.56
N MET A 70 -13.85 22.90 -16.36
CA MET A 70 -15.22 22.73 -16.88
C MET A 70 -16.25 22.46 -15.78
N LEU A 71 -15.85 21.92 -14.64
CA LEU A 71 -16.74 21.76 -13.48
C LEU A 71 -17.24 23.11 -12.96
N THR A 72 -16.37 24.12 -12.91
CA THR A 72 -16.76 25.47 -12.50
C THR A 72 -17.60 26.15 -13.58
N LYS A 73 -17.25 25.95 -14.86
CA LYS A 73 -17.99 26.54 -15.99
C LYS A 73 -19.43 26.04 -16.10
N TYR A 74 -19.65 24.75 -15.82
CA TYR A 74 -20.97 24.11 -15.93
C TYR A 74 -21.61 23.81 -14.58
N ALA A 75 -21.13 24.45 -13.51
CA ALA A 75 -21.64 24.24 -12.15
C ALA A 75 -23.18 24.38 -12.07
N GLY A 76 -23.82 23.42 -11.40
CA GLY A 76 -25.27 23.39 -11.20
C GLY A 76 -26.08 22.87 -12.39
N LYS A 77 -25.48 22.66 -13.58
CA LYS A 77 -26.13 21.99 -14.71
C LYS A 77 -26.06 20.48 -14.56
N SER A 78 -27.05 19.78 -15.15
CA SER A 78 -26.93 18.36 -15.39
C SER A 78 -25.84 18.06 -16.43
N ILE A 79 -25.11 16.95 -16.30
CA ILE A 79 -24.12 16.51 -17.29
C ILE A 79 -24.77 16.38 -18.67
N GLU A 80 -26.02 15.90 -18.75
CA GLU A 80 -26.81 15.79 -19.99
C GLU A 80 -27.04 17.10 -20.71
N GLU A 81 -27.02 18.23 -19.97
CA GLU A 81 -27.19 19.57 -20.50
C GLU A 81 -25.86 20.19 -20.98
N THR A 82 -24.78 19.45 -20.93
CA THR A 82 -23.45 19.89 -21.35
C THR A 82 -23.00 19.21 -22.64
N PRO A 83 -21.96 19.72 -23.32
CA PRO A 83 -21.34 19.00 -24.44
C PRO A 83 -20.73 17.65 -24.07
N TYR A 84 -20.60 17.33 -22.78
CA TYR A 84 -19.92 16.15 -22.26
C TYR A 84 -20.86 15.00 -21.85
N LYS A 85 -22.14 15.04 -22.26
CA LYS A 85 -23.17 14.04 -21.93
C LYS A 85 -22.75 12.58 -22.22
N ASP A 86 -21.86 12.38 -23.18
CA ASP A 86 -21.39 11.07 -23.61
C ASP A 86 -20.54 10.33 -22.53
N VAL A 87 -20.13 11.00 -21.43
CA VAL A 87 -19.50 10.33 -20.29
C VAL A 87 -20.48 9.39 -19.58
N LEU A 88 -21.78 9.62 -19.73
CA LEU A 88 -22.83 8.78 -19.14
C LEU A 88 -23.27 7.63 -20.05
N ALA A 89 -22.65 7.44 -21.21
CA ALA A 89 -23.01 6.39 -22.15
C ALA A 89 -22.86 5.00 -21.49
N PRO A 90 -23.89 4.12 -21.57
CA PRO A 90 -23.90 2.83 -20.86
C PRO A 90 -22.71 1.94 -21.16
N GLU A 91 -22.17 2.00 -22.38
CA GLU A 91 -21.00 1.23 -22.78
C GLU A 91 -19.72 1.65 -22.04
N LYS A 92 -19.62 2.90 -21.59
CA LYS A 92 -18.49 3.41 -20.80
C LYS A 92 -18.60 3.05 -19.31
N LEU A 93 -19.80 2.76 -18.83
CA LEU A 93 -20.09 2.47 -17.42
C LEU A 93 -20.05 0.98 -17.06
N LYS A 94 -20.04 0.07 -18.04
CA LYS A 94 -20.20 -1.38 -17.87
C LYS A 94 -19.06 -2.09 -17.15
N ASN A 95 -17.86 -1.49 -17.08
CA ASN A 95 -16.68 -2.15 -16.53
C ASN A 95 -16.60 -2.10 -15.00
N VAL A 96 -17.45 -1.33 -14.35
CA VAL A 96 -17.48 -1.21 -12.89
C VAL A 96 -18.43 -2.28 -12.31
N ARG A 97 -17.92 -3.03 -11.32
CA ARG A 97 -18.70 -4.00 -10.55
C ARG A 97 -19.33 -3.27 -9.36
N VAL A 98 -20.61 -2.97 -9.48
CA VAL A 98 -21.34 -2.28 -8.43
C VAL A 98 -21.55 -3.23 -7.24
N VAL A 99 -20.90 -2.93 -6.10
CA VAL A 99 -21.01 -3.72 -4.87
C VAL A 99 -22.25 -3.33 -4.07
N VAL A 100 -22.46 -2.02 -3.93
CA VAL A 100 -23.62 -1.45 -3.24
C VAL A 100 -24.10 -0.24 -4.04
N VAL A 101 -25.39 -0.21 -4.39
CA VAL A 101 -26.03 0.99 -4.94
C VAL A 101 -27.13 1.41 -3.99
N ASN A 102 -26.90 2.50 -3.30
CA ASN A 102 -27.92 3.23 -2.55
C ASN A 102 -27.63 4.73 -2.65
N ASP A 103 -28.42 5.55 -1.99
CA ASP A 103 -28.19 7.00 -2.00
C ASP A 103 -26.88 7.44 -1.32
N ALA A 104 -26.19 6.52 -0.65
CA ALA A 104 -24.93 6.79 0.02
C ALA A 104 -23.68 6.41 -0.80
N ASN A 105 -23.78 5.47 -1.78
CA ASN A 105 -22.59 4.93 -2.43
C ASN A 105 -22.78 4.67 -3.91
N GLY A 106 -21.89 5.22 -4.74
CA GLY A 106 -21.69 4.84 -6.14
C GLY A 106 -22.87 5.07 -7.07
N LYS A 107 -23.83 5.89 -6.69
CA LYS A 107 -24.93 6.32 -7.54
C LYS A 107 -24.42 7.35 -8.56
N GLN A 108 -24.98 7.33 -9.76
CA GLN A 108 -24.68 8.37 -10.74
C GLN A 108 -25.11 9.74 -10.18
N ARG A 109 -24.16 10.69 -10.15
CA ARG A 109 -24.36 12.06 -9.68
C ARG A 109 -24.22 12.98 -10.87
N ASN A 110 -25.35 13.41 -11.44
CA ASN A 110 -25.37 14.08 -12.73
C ASN A 110 -25.31 15.61 -12.63
N VAL A 111 -25.63 16.22 -11.48
CA VAL A 111 -25.54 17.68 -11.31
C VAL A 111 -24.11 18.07 -10.98
N ILE A 112 -23.48 18.83 -11.87
CA ILE A 112 -22.07 19.20 -11.79
C ILE A 112 -21.80 20.05 -10.54
N TYR A 113 -20.84 19.61 -9.72
CA TYR A 113 -20.35 20.33 -8.57
C TYR A 113 -19.07 21.10 -8.93
N PRO A 114 -19.00 22.42 -8.69
CA PRO A 114 -17.82 23.20 -9.07
C PRO A 114 -16.57 22.74 -8.31
N LEU A 115 -15.40 23.10 -8.85
CA LEU A 115 -14.13 22.91 -8.13
C LEU A 115 -14.17 23.65 -6.79
N GLN A 116 -13.70 22.98 -5.74
CA GLN A 116 -13.71 23.50 -4.38
C GLN A 116 -12.39 24.16 -3.98
N ALA A 117 -11.35 24.00 -4.79
CA ALA A 117 -10.01 24.56 -4.58
C ALA A 117 -9.54 25.32 -5.81
N GLY A 118 -8.72 26.34 -5.60
CA GLY A 118 -7.91 26.95 -6.64
C GLY A 118 -6.75 26.03 -7.03
N HIS A 119 -6.12 26.32 -8.18
CA HIS A 119 -4.99 25.56 -8.71
C HIS A 119 -3.97 26.53 -9.29
N LYS A 120 -2.70 26.17 -9.19
CA LYS A 120 -1.61 26.87 -9.84
C LYS A 120 -0.57 25.90 -10.38
N ARG A 121 0.29 26.36 -11.27
CA ARG A 121 1.37 25.56 -11.84
C ARG A 121 2.57 25.54 -10.92
N TYR A 122 3.18 24.36 -10.82
CA TYR A 122 4.34 24.10 -10.00
C TYR A 122 5.44 23.40 -10.81
N GLY A 123 6.69 23.58 -10.35
CA GLY A 123 7.87 22.98 -10.91
C GLY A 123 8.20 23.47 -12.33
N GLN A 124 9.30 23.01 -12.88
CA GLN A 124 9.65 23.22 -14.29
C GLN A 124 8.73 22.42 -15.22
N CYS A 125 8.20 21.29 -14.74
CA CYS A 125 7.21 20.48 -15.46
C CYS A 125 5.87 21.20 -15.67
N GLY A 126 5.57 22.26 -14.89
CA GLY A 126 4.37 23.07 -15.04
C GLY A 126 3.07 22.36 -14.65
N VAL A 127 3.12 21.31 -13.80
CA VAL A 127 1.94 20.59 -13.35
C VAL A 127 1.01 21.49 -12.54
N GLU A 128 -0.29 21.41 -12.85
CA GLU A 128 -1.31 22.11 -12.07
C GLU A 128 -1.70 21.27 -10.85
N ILE A 129 -1.54 21.87 -9.65
CA ILE A 129 -1.84 21.25 -8.36
C ILE A 129 -2.72 22.21 -7.56
N SER A 130 -3.63 21.64 -6.80
CA SER A 130 -4.54 22.35 -5.91
C SER A 130 -3.81 23.21 -4.88
N ASP A 131 -4.40 24.32 -4.50
CA ASP A 131 -3.94 25.19 -3.41
C ASP A 131 -3.93 24.48 -2.04
N TRP A 132 -4.53 23.29 -1.93
CA TRP A 132 -4.47 22.48 -0.72
C TRP A 132 -3.18 21.66 -0.59
N PHE A 133 -2.37 21.55 -1.67
CA PHE A 133 -1.12 20.77 -1.69
C PHE A 133 0.11 21.61 -2.15
N PRO A 134 0.31 22.83 -1.59
CA PRO A 134 1.39 23.70 -2.05
C PRO A 134 2.79 23.15 -1.77
N ASN A 135 2.99 22.39 -0.66
CA ASN A 135 4.31 21.87 -0.33
C ASN A 135 4.68 20.68 -1.23
N ILE A 136 3.74 19.79 -1.55
CA ILE A 136 3.93 18.74 -2.57
C ILE A 136 4.20 19.40 -3.92
N GLY A 137 3.52 20.50 -4.25
CA GLY A 137 3.77 21.27 -5.46
C GLY A 137 5.23 21.71 -5.61
N TYR A 138 5.89 22.13 -4.54
CA TYR A 138 7.32 22.46 -4.56
C TYR A 138 8.26 21.26 -4.77
N CYS A 139 7.73 20.04 -4.74
CA CYS A 139 8.45 18.81 -5.08
C CYS A 139 8.03 18.25 -6.45
N ALA A 140 7.26 18.97 -7.24
CA ALA A 140 6.64 18.48 -8.47
C ALA A 140 7.63 17.87 -9.48
N ASP A 141 8.83 18.45 -9.58
CA ASP A 141 9.87 17.98 -10.50
C ASP A 141 10.52 16.65 -10.07
N GLU A 142 10.25 16.17 -8.85
CA GLU A 142 10.65 14.83 -8.36
C GLU A 142 9.54 13.79 -8.51
N ILE A 143 8.34 14.19 -8.93
CA ILE A 143 7.13 13.37 -8.91
C ILE A 143 6.67 13.05 -10.35
N ALA A 144 6.29 11.80 -10.59
CA ALA A 144 5.52 11.41 -11.76
C ALA A 144 4.04 11.27 -11.39
N PHE A 145 3.20 12.12 -11.97
CA PHE A 145 1.75 12.13 -11.77
C PHE A 145 1.07 11.24 -12.79
N ILE A 146 0.28 10.28 -12.35
CA ILE A 146 -0.53 9.38 -13.18
C ILE A 146 -1.98 9.77 -12.95
N ARG A 147 -2.59 10.46 -13.94
CA ARG A 147 -3.92 11.07 -13.82
C ARG A 147 -5.05 10.22 -14.41
N SER A 148 -4.71 9.05 -14.91
CA SER A 148 -5.63 8.20 -15.69
C SER A 148 -5.86 6.84 -15.03
N MET A 149 -5.86 6.79 -13.72
CA MET A 149 -6.19 5.57 -12.99
C MET A 149 -7.68 5.28 -13.03
N TRP A 150 -8.03 3.99 -13.07
CA TRP A 150 -9.40 3.50 -12.91
C TRP A 150 -9.44 2.17 -12.15
N THR A 151 -10.59 1.83 -11.59
CA THR A 151 -10.83 0.59 -10.86
C THR A 151 -12.21 0.02 -11.15
N THR A 152 -12.53 -1.17 -10.67
CA THR A 152 -13.83 -1.82 -10.89
C THR A 152 -14.75 -1.79 -9.67
N ASP A 153 -14.22 -1.46 -8.50
CA ASP A 153 -14.99 -1.41 -7.25
C ASP A 153 -15.46 0.01 -6.96
N ASN A 154 -16.75 0.19 -6.70
CA ASN A 154 -17.38 1.46 -6.38
C ASN A 154 -17.57 1.67 -4.87
N ASN A 155 -16.97 0.83 -4.02
CA ASN A 155 -17.09 0.91 -2.57
C ASN A 155 -15.71 0.78 -1.91
N HIS A 156 -15.60 1.04 -0.60
CA HIS A 156 -14.32 1.01 0.14
C HIS A 156 -13.63 -0.36 0.19
N GLY A 157 -14.29 -1.43 -0.26
CA GLY A 157 -13.63 -2.68 -0.63
C GLY A 157 -12.55 -2.53 -1.70
N ALA A 158 -12.58 -1.45 -2.49
CA ALA A 158 -11.52 -1.05 -3.40
C ALA A 158 -10.16 -0.86 -2.71
N GLN A 159 -10.11 -0.63 -1.37
CA GLN A 159 -8.87 -0.65 -0.59
C GLN A 159 -8.18 -2.01 -0.69
N VAL A 160 -8.95 -3.11 -0.62
CA VAL A 160 -8.43 -4.47 -0.82
C VAL A 160 -8.00 -4.68 -2.26
N GLN A 161 -8.80 -4.18 -3.23
CA GLN A 161 -8.47 -4.27 -4.64
C GLN A 161 -7.17 -3.53 -4.96
N PHE A 162 -6.97 -2.34 -4.40
CA PHE A 162 -5.74 -1.58 -4.61
C PHE A 162 -4.52 -2.24 -3.92
N ALA A 163 -4.72 -2.91 -2.77
CA ALA A 163 -3.63 -3.60 -2.07
C ALA A 163 -3.23 -4.93 -2.73
N SER A 164 -4.19 -5.68 -3.31
CA SER A 164 -3.99 -7.06 -3.77
C SER A 164 -4.15 -7.26 -5.27
N GLY A 165 -4.75 -6.31 -5.99
CA GLY A 165 -5.12 -6.43 -7.41
C GLY A 165 -6.42 -7.20 -7.64
N ARG A 166 -7.15 -7.62 -6.58
CA ARG A 166 -8.40 -8.37 -6.67
C ARG A 166 -9.57 -7.67 -6.01
N HIS A 167 -10.71 -7.75 -6.69
CA HIS A 167 -11.97 -7.23 -6.17
C HIS A 167 -12.35 -7.88 -4.83
N MET A 168 -12.93 -7.11 -3.89
CA MET A 168 -13.25 -7.57 -2.55
C MET A 168 -14.18 -8.80 -2.49
N LEU A 169 -15.00 -9.03 -3.51
CA LEU A 169 -15.90 -10.18 -3.61
C LEU A 169 -15.22 -11.46 -4.13
N GLU A 170 -13.96 -11.37 -4.52
CA GLU A 170 -13.17 -12.50 -5.00
C GLU A 170 -12.38 -13.15 -3.85
N PRO A 171 -11.90 -14.39 -4.04
CA PRO A 171 -11.03 -15.02 -3.05
C PRO A 171 -9.80 -14.14 -2.75
N ARG A 172 -9.46 -14.04 -1.48
CA ARG A 172 -8.32 -13.22 -1.02
C ARG A 172 -7.00 -13.79 -1.54
N VAL A 173 -6.14 -12.89 -1.98
CA VAL A 173 -4.78 -13.20 -2.44
C VAL A 173 -3.78 -12.31 -1.72
N PRO A 174 -2.48 -12.67 -1.72
CA PRO A 174 -1.46 -11.85 -1.08
C PRO A 174 -1.44 -10.42 -1.62
N THR A 175 -1.20 -9.46 -0.72
CA THR A 175 -1.03 -8.05 -1.07
C THR A 175 0.30 -7.80 -1.78
N LEU A 176 0.45 -6.63 -2.40
CA LEU A 176 1.69 -6.22 -3.06
C LEU A 176 2.90 -6.29 -2.10
N GLY A 177 2.75 -5.80 -0.85
CA GLY A 177 3.83 -5.86 0.15
C GLY A 177 4.24 -7.29 0.50
N ALA A 178 3.28 -8.21 0.58
CA ALA A 178 3.56 -9.62 0.79
C ALA A 178 4.33 -10.25 -0.39
N TRP A 179 3.97 -9.92 -1.63
CA TRP A 179 4.69 -10.36 -2.83
C TRP A 179 6.10 -9.81 -2.89
N VAL A 180 6.31 -8.55 -2.52
CA VAL A 180 7.64 -7.95 -2.43
C VAL A 180 8.51 -8.68 -1.39
N THR A 181 7.95 -8.96 -0.22
CA THR A 181 8.64 -9.72 0.84
C THR A 181 8.94 -11.15 0.42
N TYR A 182 8.01 -11.81 -0.28
CA TYR A 182 8.20 -13.16 -0.82
C TYR A 182 9.31 -13.20 -1.88
N GLY A 183 9.31 -12.22 -2.80
CA GLY A 183 10.27 -12.17 -3.90
C GLY A 183 11.70 -11.80 -3.49
N LEU A 184 11.84 -10.85 -2.55
CA LEU A 184 13.12 -10.22 -2.23
C LEU A 184 13.61 -10.45 -0.79
N GLY A 185 12.79 -10.98 0.09
CA GLY A 185 13.16 -11.17 1.50
C GLY A 185 13.45 -9.85 2.25
N SER A 186 14.25 -9.95 3.32
CA SER A 186 14.62 -8.82 4.17
C SER A 186 16.00 -8.27 3.81
N MET A 187 16.18 -6.96 4.01
CA MET A 187 17.48 -6.29 4.01
C MET A 187 17.98 -6.02 5.43
N SER A 188 17.24 -6.44 6.45
CA SER A 188 17.57 -6.25 7.87
C SER A 188 17.42 -7.57 8.63
N ASP A 189 18.34 -7.82 9.56
CA ASP A 189 18.24 -8.96 10.48
C ASP A 189 17.48 -8.62 11.76
N ASN A 190 17.21 -7.31 11.99
CA ASN A 190 16.64 -6.81 13.24
C ASN A 190 15.25 -6.18 13.07
N LEU A 191 14.82 -5.95 11.84
CA LEU A 191 13.53 -5.35 11.51
C LEU A 191 12.78 -6.20 10.47
N PRO A 192 11.43 -6.17 10.49
CA PRO A 192 10.63 -6.91 9.52
C PRO A 192 10.79 -6.34 8.12
N SER A 193 10.58 -7.16 7.09
CA SER A 193 10.62 -6.72 5.69
C SER A 193 9.44 -5.84 5.33
N PHE A 194 8.29 -6.03 5.99
CA PHE A 194 7.03 -5.38 5.71
C PHE A 194 6.41 -4.81 6.99
N VAL A 195 6.15 -3.51 6.99
CA VAL A 195 5.57 -2.75 8.10
C VAL A 195 4.33 -2.04 7.64
N ASN A 196 3.28 -2.05 8.48
CA ASN A 196 2.11 -1.20 8.34
C ASN A 196 1.98 -0.24 9.52
N MET A 197 1.71 1.03 9.24
CA MET A 197 1.38 2.05 10.23
C MET A 197 0.04 2.69 9.87
N GLY A 198 -0.85 2.74 10.84
CA GLY A 198 -2.21 3.24 10.68
C GLY A 198 -3.27 2.13 10.64
N PRO A 199 -4.56 2.52 10.58
CA PRO A 199 -5.67 1.60 10.75
C PRO A 199 -5.92 0.74 9.50
N ARG A 200 -6.37 -0.52 9.71
CA ARG A 200 -6.77 -1.48 8.67
C ARG A 200 -8.11 -2.11 9.07
N TYR A 201 -9.06 -2.14 8.15
CA TYR A 201 -10.43 -2.58 8.46
C TYR A 201 -10.92 -3.75 7.60
N PHE A 202 -10.61 -3.76 6.28
CA PHE A 202 -11.20 -4.75 5.37
C PHE A 202 -10.42 -6.06 5.29
N ASP A 203 -9.12 -5.98 5.39
CA ASP A 203 -8.24 -7.15 5.41
C ASP A 203 -7.01 -6.86 6.24
N THR A 204 -6.76 -7.68 7.24
CA THR A 204 -5.63 -7.56 8.16
C THR A 204 -4.54 -8.58 7.90
N ARG A 205 -4.74 -9.48 6.91
CA ARG A 205 -3.80 -10.48 6.49
C ARG A 205 -3.24 -10.12 5.11
N ASP A 206 -1.92 -10.04 5.00
CA ASP A 206 -1.26 -9.69 3.74
C ASP A 206 -0.76 -10.92 3.00
N GLY A 207 -0.24 -11.89 3.73
CA GLY A 207 0.38 -13.08 3.16
C GLY A 207 -0.60 -14.09 2.58
N HIS A 208 -1.85 -14.16 3.09
CA HIS A 208 -2.85 -15.13 2.68
C HIS A 208 -2.26 -16.53 2.46
N TYR A 209 -2.31 -17.06 1.23
CA TYR A 209 -1.76 -18.39 0.92
C TYR A 209 -0.23 -18.45 0.90
N LEU A 210 0.49 -17.32 0.91
CA LEU A 210 1.94 -17.28 1.15
C LEU A 210 2.27 -17.60 2.62
N GLY A 211 1.33 -17.33 3.52
CA GLY A 211 1.47 -17.59 4.95
C GLY A 211 1.83 -16.36 5.79
N PRO A 212 1.76 -16.48 7.12
CA PRO A 212 1.91 -15.37 8.06
C PRO A 212 3.32 -14.76 8.09
N ALA A 213 4.32 -15.44 7.58
CA ALA A 213 5.68 -14.90 7.47
C ALA A 213 5.79 -13.70 6.52
N TYR A 214 4.78 -13.50 5.69
CA TYR A 214 4.69 -12.40 4.71
C TYR A 214 3.62 -11.36 5.08
N ASP A 215 2.99 -11.48 6.26
CA ASP A 215 2.09 -10.46 6.78
C ASP A 215 2.89 -9.22 7.21
N ALA A 216 2.30 -8.03 7.08
CA ALA A 216 2.86 -6.82 7.63
C ALA A 216 2.88 -6.85 9.16
N ILE A 217 3.96 -6.40 9.74
CA ILE A 217 4.00 -6.10 11.18
C ILE A 217 3.36 -4.72 11.40
N ASN A 218 2.29 -4.70 12.20
CA ASN A 218 1.63 -3.43 12.54
C ASN A 218 2.40 -2.70 13.63
N LEU A 219 2.91 -1.51 13.32
CA LEU A 219 3.59 -0.64 14.26
C LEU A 219 2.69 0.53 14.66
N LYS A 220 2.65 0.82 15.94
CA LYS A 220 2.11 2.08 16.48
C LYS A 220 3.26 3.07 16.62
N VAL A 221 3.03 4.31 16.24
CA VAL A 221 4.03 5.36 16.39
C VAL A 221 3.97 5.91 17.83
N ASP A 222 4.27 5.03 18.77
CA ASP A 222 4.41 5.31 20.20
C ASP A 222 5.74 4.71 20.68
N PRO A 223 6.72 5.55 21.07
CA PRO A 223 8.04 5.06 21.51
C PRO A 223 7.97 4.20 22.77
N LYS A 224 6.91 4.32 23.57
CA LYS A 224 6.75 3.53 24.80
C LYS A 224 6.13 2.16 24.54
N ASN A 225 5.28 2.04 23.52
CA ASN A 225 4.59 0.79 23.18
C ASN A 225 4.39 0.64 21.67
N PRO A 226 5.48 0.56 20.90
CA PRO A 226 5.41 0.52 19.43
C PRO A 226 4.90 -0.81 18.87
N LEU A 227 4.98 -1.88 19.65
CA LEU A 227 4.55 -3.23 19.28
C LEU A 227 3.61 -3.78 20.34
N THR A 228 2.46 -4.26 19.92
CA THR A 228 1.56 -5.02 20.79
C THR A 228 2.24 -6.31 21.20
N PHE A 229 2.26 -6.64 22.50
CA PHE A 229 2.90 -7.84 23.09
C PHE A 229 4.43 -7.91 22.93
N ALA A 230 5.12 -6.79 22.69
CA ALA A 230 6.58 -6.77 22.61
C ALA A 230 7.26 -6.82 23.99
N ALA A 231 6.57 -6.50 25.07
CA ALA A 231 7.06 -6.61 26.43
C ALA A 231 6.57 -7.92 27.07
N PRO A 232 7.42 -8.59 27.88
CA PRO A 232 6.99 -9.74 28.70
C PRO A 232 5.84 -9.34 29.65
N GLU A 233 4.90 -10.26 29.90
CA GLU A 233 3.82 -10.05 30.88
C GLU A 233 4.36 -9.84 32.30
N PHE A 234 5.54 -10.37 32.58
CA PHE A 234 6.25 -10.21 33.85
C PHE A 234 7.48 -9.31 33.64
N GLN A 235 7.78 -8.50 34.65
CA GLN A 235 9.02 -7.71 34.65
C GLN A 235 10.24 -8.67 34.78
N ILE A 236 10.84 -8.98 33.65
CA ILE A 236 12.11 -9.73 33.56
C ILE A 236 13.21 -8.73 33.19
N GLY A 237 14.33 -8.77 33.87
CA GLY A 237 15.49 -7.95 33.51
C GLY A 237 15.96 -8.26 32.09
N THR A 238 16.39 -7.23 31.34
CA THR A 238 16.83 -7.38 29.92
C THR A 238 17.95 -8.43 29.77
N GLY A 239 18.88 -8.50 30.73
CA GLY A 239 19.94 -9.52 30.75
C GLY A 239 19.43 -10.93 30.99
N GLU A 240 18.41 -11.11 31.84
CA GLU A 240 17.78 -12.41 32.09
C GLU A 240 16.98 -12.84 30.87
N GLN A 241 16.22 -11.95 30.24
CA GLN A 241 15.49 -12.24 29.02
C GLN A 241 16.44 -12.67 27.88
N ALA A 242 17.57 -11.97 27.71
CA ALA A 242 18.59 -12.34 26.74
C ALA A 242 19.19 -13.72 27.01
N ALA A 243 19.48 -14.05 28.27
CA ALA A 243 20.01 -15.37 28.65
C ALA A 243 18.98 -16.49 28.40
N GLN A 244 17.70 -16.24 28.72
CA GLN A 244 16.62 -17.19 28.43
C GLN A 244 16.47 -17.45 26.93
N PHE A 245 16.48 -16.35 26.13
CA PHE A 245 16.39 -16.45 24.68
C PHE A 245 17.59 -17.24 24.11
N ASP A 246 18.81 -16.94 24.56
CA ASP A 246 20.03 -17.60 24.12
C ASP A 246 19.99 -19.14 24.42
N LEU A 247 19.48 -19.49 25.60
CA LEU A 247 19.28 -20.89 25.96
C LEU A 247 18.27 -21.59 25.03
N ILE A 248 17.11 -20.97 24.80
CA ILE A 248 16.07 -21.50 23.90
C ILE A 248 16.63 -21.61 22.46
N HIS A 249 17.38 -20.60 22.01
CA HIS A 249 18.00 -20.63 20.69
C HIS A 249 19.02 -21.81 20.55
N LYS A 250 19.88 -22.01 21.55
CA LYS A 250 20.82 -23.16 21.58
C LYS A 250 20.09 -24.49 21.55
N LEU A 251 19.03 -24.64 22.36
CA LEU A 251 18.22 -25.87 22.36
C LEU A 251 17.55 -26.13 21.00
N ASN A 252 17.01 -25.10 20.39
CA ASN A 252 16.42 -25.21 19.06
C ASN A 252 17.46 -25.53 17.98
N THR A 253 18.69 -25.01 18.09
CA THR A 253 19.79 -25.32 17.15
C THR A 253 20.19 -26.80 17.28
N LEU A 254 20.37 -27.29 18.50
CA LEU A 254 20.66 -28.72 18.73
C LEU A 254 19.55 -29.64 18.20
N ASN A 255 18.30 -29.22 18.36
CA ASN A 255 17.15 -29.96 17.80
C ASN A 255 17.14 -29.92 16.27
N ALA A 256 17.46 -28.76 15.65
CA ALA A 256 17.54 -28.60 14.20
C ALA A 256 18.65 -29.46 13.56
N GLU A 257 19.76 -29.71 14.26
CA GLU A 257 20.83 -30.65 13.82
C GLU A 257 20.31 -32.08 13.65
N GLN A 258 19.30 -32.48 14.43
CA GLN A 258 18.64 -33.78 14.28
C GLN A 258 17.69 -33.87 13.10
N TYR A 259 17.25 -32.71 12.59
CA TYR A 259 16.29 -32.56 11.47
C TYR A 259 16.80 -31.59 10.40
N PRO A 260 17.96 -31.86 9.76
CA PRO A 260 18.65 -30.91 8.87
C PRO A 260 17.86 -30.51 7.62
N GLY A 261 16.78 -31.24 7.29
CA GLY A 261 15.90 -30.96 6.16
C GLY A 261 14.61 -30.23 6.54
N ASP A 262 14.35 -29.94 7.83
CA ASP A 262 13.12 -29.30 8.27
C ASP A 262 13.17 -27.77 8.07
N LYS A 263 12.72 -27.33 6.88
CA LYS A 263 12.62 -25.90 6.52
C LYS A 263 11.64 -25.15 7.42
N THR A 264 10.64 -25.82 7.99
CA THR A 264 9.63 -25.21 8.86
C THR A 264 10.25 -24.86 10.22
N LEU A 265 11.07 -25.76 10.77
CA LEU A 265 11.81 -25.51 12.00
C LEU A 265 12.79 -24.34 11.83
N ALA A 266 13.57 -24.34 10.75
CA ALA A 266 14.50 -23.25 10.44
C ALA A 266 13.78 -21.88 10.29
N ALA A 267 12.64 -21.84 9.60
CA ALA A 267 11.85 -20.63 9.45
C ALA A 267 11.30 -20.13 10.80
N ARG A 268 10.84 -21.03 11.66
CA ARG A 268 10.35 -20.70 13.01
C ARG A 268 11.47 -20.12 13.89
N MET A 269 12.65 -20.70 13.87
CA MET A 269 13.82 -20.20 14.61
C MET A 269 14.18 -18.78 14.15
N LYS A 270 14.22 -18.55 12.84
CA LYS A 270 14.47 -17.22 12.27
C LYS A 270 13.40 -16.19 12.69
N SER A 271 12.13 -16.59 12.75
CA SER A 271 11.04 -15.73 13.21
C SER A 271 11.17 -15.35 14.68
N TYR A 272 11.57 -16.28 15.55
CA TYR A 272 11.81 -15.99 16.97
C TYR A 272 13.01 -15.06 17.15
N GLN A 273 14.09 -15.26 16.40
CA GLN A 273 15.26 -14.39 16.43
C GLN A 273 14.87 -12.96 16.01
N LEU A 274 14.13 -12.81 14.92
CA LEU A 274 13.64 -11.51 14.46
C LEU A 274 12.76 -10.86 15.53
N ALA A 275 11.80 -11.59 16.10
CA ALA A 275 10.91 -11.05 17.14
C ALA A 275 11.70 -10.57 18.38
N PHE A 276 12.73 -11.29 18.78
CA PHE A 276 13.61 -10.87 19.87
C PHE A 276 14.39 -9.59 19.52
N ASN A 277 15.02 -9.56 18.35
CA ASN A 277 15.79 -8.40 17.89
C ASN A 277 14.91 -7.13 17.76
N MET A 278 13.66 -7.30 17.32
CA MET A 278 12.69 -6.21 17.19
C MET A 278 12.38 -5.51 18.51
N GLN A 279 12.47 -6.18 19.65
CA GLN A 279 12.20 -5.58 20.98
C GLN A 279 13.11 -4.37 21.26
N THR A 280 14.32 -4.38 20.73
CA THR A 280 15.28 -3.26 20.87
C THR A 280 15.25 -2.35 19.62
N ALA A 281 15.31 -2.94 18.43
CA ALA A 281 15.46 -2.20 17.18
C ALA A 281 14.24 -1.30 16.86
N VAL A 282 13.03 -1.74 17.20
CA VAL A 282 11.82 -0.96 16.93
C VAL A 282 11.73 0.28 17.84
N PRO A 283 11.86 0.18 19.18
CA PRO A 283 11.88 1.36 20.04
C PRO A 283 12.98 2.38 19.69
N GLU A 284 14.18 1.92 19.34
CA GLU A 284 15.27 2.79 18.88
C GLU A 284 14.90 3.52 17.57
N THR A 285 14.25 2.85 16.65
CA THR A 285 13.78 3.44 15.39
C THR A 285 12.70 4.48 15.64
N MET A 286 11.82 4.25 16.62
CA MET A 286 10.72 5.14 17.01
C MET A 286 11.17 6.34 17.83
N ASN A 287 12.36 6.30 18.43
CA ASN A 287 12.90 7.42 19.21
C ASN A 287 13.37 8.54 18.28
N LEU A 288 12.56 9.58 18.14
CA LEU A 288 12.83 10.75 17.31
C LEU A 288 13.62 11.86 18.02
N ASP A 289 14.00 11.67 19.28
CA ASP A 289 14.79 12.67 20.03
C ASP A 289 16.19 12.84 19.43
N THR A 290 16.67 11.83 18.71
CA THR A 290 17.96 11.86 17.99
C THR A 290 17.93 12.62 16.67
N GLU A 291 16.76 13.02 16.18
CA GLU A 291 16.63 13.82 14.97
C GLU A 291 16.86 15.32 15.26
N SER A 292 17.49 16.02 14.30
CA SER A 292 17.70 17.45 14.44
C SER A 292 16.38 18.24 14.41
N GLU A 293 16.37 19.42 15.02
CA GLU A 293 15.19 20.29 15.02
C GLU A 293 14.85 20.76 13.59
N GLU A 294 15.86 20.93 12.72
CA GLU A 294 15.67 21.25 11.30
C GLU A 294 14.93 20.12 10.58
N THR A 295 15.32 18.87 10.82
CA THR A 295 14.63 17.69 10.26
C THR A 295 13.19 17.62 10.78
N LYS A 296 12.98 17.77 12.07
CA LYS A 296 11.63 17.76 12.67
C LYS A 296 10.74 18.85 12.05
N LYS A 297 11.28 20.07 11.90
CA LYS A 297 10.58 21.21 11.29
C LYS A 297 10.31 20.99 9.79
N LEU A 298 11.23 20.34 9.06
CA LEU A 298 11.07 20.00 7.66
C LEU A 298 9.82 19.13 7.43
N TYR A 299 9.57 18.17 8.32
CA TYR A 299 8.37 17.33 8.31
C TYR A 299 7.13 18.04 8.87
N GLY A 300 7.28 19.15 9.58
CA GLY A 300 6.16 19.87 10.22
C GLY A 300 5.78 19.32 11.57
N MET A 301 6.73 18.77 12.34
CA MET A 301 6.49 18.31 13.71
C MET A 301 6.30 19.47 14.70
N ASP A 302 6.53 20.69 14.29
CA ASP A 302 6.32 21.93 15.05
C ASP A 302 4.87 22.46 14.97
N ASP A 303 4.01 21.83 14.18
CA ASP A 303 2.59 22.18 13.99
C ASP A 303 1.69 21.01 14.42
N LYS A 304 0.72 21.27 15.29
CA LYS A 304 -0.23 20.28 15.82
C LYS A 304 -1.08 19.60 14.74
N VAL A 305 -1.31 20.25 13.59
CA VAL A 305 -2.09 19.70 12.49
C VAL A 305 -1.30 18.64 11.73
N THR A 306 -0.02 18.89 11.50
CA THR A 306 0.86 18.02 10.72
C THR A 306 1.60 17.00 11.57
N GLU A 307 1.84 17.29 12.86
CA GLU A 307 2.67 16.49 13.77
C GLU A 307 2.35 15.00 13.77
N PRO A 308 1.07 14.56 13.86
CA PRO A 308 0.76 13.13 13.93
C PRO A 308 1.23 12.36 12.69
N PHE A 309 1.01 12.91 11.48
CA PHE A 309 1.44 12.26 10.25
C PHE A 309 2.93 12.49 9.96
N ALA A 310 3.47 13.66 10.31
CA ALA A 310 4.89 13.96 10.25
C ALA A 310 5.73 12.94 11.03
N ARG A 311 5.29 12.61 12.24
CA ARG A 311 5.92 11.59 13.09
C ARG A 311 5.92 10.22 12.41
N GLN A 312 4.80 9.81 11.81
CA GLN A 312 4.72 8.55 11.07
C GLN A 312 5.70 8.52 9.88
N LEU A 313 5.76 9.60 9.10
CA LEU A 313 6.65 9.69 7.93
C LEU A 313 8.13 9.72 8.32
N LEU A 314 8.46 10.40 9.41
CA LEU A 314 9.84 10.43 9.91
C LEU A 314 10.28 9.05 10.42
N VAL A 315 9.38 8.30 11.08
CA VAL A 315 9.60 6.90 11.44
C VAL A 315 9.74 6.03 10.19
N ALA A 316 8.92 6.24 9.16
CA ALA A 316 9.00 5.49 7.90
C ALA A 316 10.37 5.69 7.23
N ARG A 317 10.90 6.90 7.20
CA ARG A 317 12.25 7.17 6.69
C ARG A 317 13.31 6.41 7.50
N ARG A 318 13.22 6.40 8.84
CA ARG A 318 14.16 5.67 9.71
C ARG A 318 14.08 4.15 9.55
N LEU A 319 12.87 3.62 9.33
CA LEU A 319 12.67 2.21 8.99
C LEU A 319 13.32 1.87 7.64
N ALA A 320 13.14 2.75 6.65
CA ALA A 320 13.75 2.61 5.33
C ALA A 320 15.29 2.62 5.41
N GLU A 321 15.89 3.53 6.19
CA GLU A 321 17.35 3.58 6.45
C GLU A 321 17.88 2.27 7.02
N ARG A 322 17.07 1.59 7.87
CA ARG A 322 17.44 0.35 8.56
C ARG A 322 17.07 -0.92 7.78
N GLY A 323 16.67 -0.78 6.52
CA GLY A 323 16.46 -1.91 5.63
C GLY A 323 15.05 -2.53 5.66
N VAL A 324 14.05 -1.83 6.15
CA VAL A 324 12.65 -2.25 5.93
C VAL A 324 12.31 -2.03 4.46
N ARG A 325 11.83 -3.08 3.80
CA ARG A 325 11.67 -3.09 2.34
C ARG A 325 10.35 -2.50 1.87
N PHE A 326 9.26 -2.79 2.59
CA PHE A 326 7.94 -2.26 2.26
C PHE A 326 7.30 -1.62 3.51
N ILE A 327 7.05 -0.33 3.44
CA ILE A 327 6.52 0.47 4.54
C ILE A 327 5.21 1.09 4.06
N GLN A 328 4.11 0.62 4.62
CA GLN A 328 2.77 1.09 4.28
C GLN A 328 2.25 2.01 5.38
N LEU A 329 1.83 3.20 5.00
CA LEU A 329 1.18 4.17 5.86
C LEU A 329 -0.27 4.36 5.42
N GLN A 330 -1.20 4.20 6.35
CA GLN A 330 -2.62 4.38 6.12
C GLN A 330 -3.05 5.71 6.76
N HIS A 331 -3.37 6.71 5.93
CA HIS A 331 -3.87 7.99 6.42
C HIS A 331 -5.40 8.02 6.43
N GLY A 332 -5.96 8.43 7.56
CA GLY A 332 -7.40 8.51 7.76
C GLY A 332 -7.96 7.34 8.57
N ASP A 333 -8.74 7.66 9.60
CA ASP A 333 -9.40 6.70 10.48
C ASP A 333 -10.80 6.32 9.96
N GLY A 334 -11.47 5.39 10.66
CA GLY A 334 -12.78 4.85 10.25
C GLY A 334 -12.69 3.77 9.17
N ALA A 335 -13.71 2.92 9.04
CA ALA A 335 -13.73 1.82 8.09
C ALA A 335 -13.69 2.32 6.63
N ALA A 336 -14.45 3.36 6.31
CA ALA A 336 -14.43 4.01 5.00
C ALA A 336 -13.10 4.72 4.73
N GLY A 337 -12.53 5.35 5.75
CA GLY A 337 -11.39 6.24 5.66
C GLY A 337 -11.80 7.72 5.76
N ALA A 338 -10.92 8.56 6.28
CA ALA A 338 -11.26 9.96 6.57
C ALA A 338 -11.51 10.80 5.31
N TRP A 339 -10.95 10.40 4.15
CA TRP A 339 -11.17 11.10 2.88
C TRP A 339 -12.54 10.83 2.26
N ASP A 340 -13.37 10.00 2.88
CA ASP A 340 -14.73 9.73 2.44
C ASP A 340 -15.64 10.95 2.70
N SER A 341 -16.01 11.69 1.63
CA SER A 341 -16.64 13.00 1.71
C SER A 341 -17.95 13.07 0.92
N HIS A 342 -18.95 12.31 1.36
CA HIS A 342 -20.32 12.37 0.84
C HIS A 342 -21.04 13.68 1.17
N SER A 343 -20.49 14.47 2.10
CA SER A 343 -20.90 15.83 2.47
C SER A 343 -19.68 16.61 2.97
N GLY A 344 -19.75 17.95 2.94
CA GLY A 344 -18.70 18.82 3.46
C GLY A 344 -17.32 18.63 2.82
N LEU A 345 -17.25 18.23 1.56
CA LEU A 345 -16.00 17.85 0.86
C LEU A 345 -14.93 18.93 0.99
N LYS A 346 -15.28 20.20 0.75
CA LYS A 346 -14.32 21.31 0.84
C LYS A 346 -13.63 21.36 2.20
N LYS A 347 -14.41 21.35 3.28
CA LYS A 347 -13.88 21.42 4.66
C LYS A 347 -13.07 20.18 5.00
N ASN A 348 -13.58 19.00 4.64
CA ASN A 348 -12.93 17.74 4.98
C ASN A 348 -11.60 17.56 4.24
N HIS A 349 -11.63 17.69 2.90
CA HIS A 349 -10.42 17.50 2.09
C HIS A 349 -9.36 18.57 2.38
N SER A 350 -9.74 19.85 2.58
CA SER A 350 -8.74 20.88 2.94
C SER A 350 -8.07 20.61 4.28
N ASN A 351 -8.83 20.14 5.29
CA ASN A 351 -8.27 19.77 6.59
C ASN A 351 -7.33 18.57 6.50
N LEU A 352 -7.69 17.55 5.72
CA LEU A 352 -6.85 16.36 5.56
C LEU A 352 -5.61 16.66 4.70
N ALA A 353 -5.74 17.50 3.68
CA ALA A 353 -4.60 17.96 2.91
C ALA A 353 -3.61 18.73 3.77
N ALA A 354 -4.08 19.60 4.67
CA ALA A 354 -3.22 20.31 5.61
C ALA A 354 -2.43 19.37 6.52
N GLN A 355 -2.98 18.19 6.89
CA GLN A 355 -2.29 17.19 7.70
C GLN A 355 -1.15 16.49 6.96
N VAL A 356 -1.25 16.32 5.63
CA VAL A 356 -0.34 15.45 4.87
C VAL A 356 0.63 16.20 3.96
N ASP A 357 0.28 17.41 3.50
CA ASP A 357 1.03 18.13 2.46
C ASP A 357 2.47 18.46 2.87
N LYS A 358 2.66 19.15 4.01
CA LYS A 358 3.99 19.48 4.51
C LYS A 358 4.79 18.24 4.91
N PRO A 359 4.22 17.25 5.64
CA PRO A 359 4.93 16.02 6.00
C PRO A 359 5.42 15.22 4.78
N ILE A 360 4.60 15.07 3.74
CA ILE A 360 5.00 14.35 2.51
C ILE A 360 6.13 15.10 1.79
N SER A 361 6.01 16.42 1.64
CA SER A 361 7.10 17.23 1.08
C SER A 361 8.38 17.11 1.90
N GLY A 362 8.27 17.09 3.24
CA GLY A 362 9.39 16.87 4.16
C GLY A 362 10.07 15.53 3.91
N LEU A 363 9.31 14.46 3.77
CA LEU A 363 9.82 13.13 3.43
C LEU A 363 10.59 13.13 2.10
N LEU A 364 10.03 13.69 1.03
CA LEU A 364 10.67 13.72 -0.28
C LEU A 364 11.99 14.49 -0.25
N LYS A 365 12.00 15.66 0.41
CA LYS A 365 13.20 16.49 0.56
C LYS A 365 14.29 15.81 1.41
N ASP A 366 13.90 15.19 2.53
CA ASP A 366 14.83 14.49 3.42
C ASP A 366 15.46 13.27 2.72
N LEU A 367 14.64 12.46 2.03
CA LEU A 367 15.14 11.35 1.23
C LEU A 367 16.12 11.83 0.15
N LYS A 368 15.81 12.93 -0.55
CA LYS A 368 16.70 13.52 -1.57
C LYS A 368 18.00 14.01 -0.97
N GLN A 369 17.94 14.76 0.12
CA GLN A 369 19.13 15.29 0.81
C GLN A 369 20.07 14.19 1.32
N ARG A 370 19.51 13.04 1.70
CA ARG A 370 20.26 11.85 2.15
C ARG A 370 20.74 10.95 1.03
N GLY A 371 20.44 11.26 -0.24
CA GLY A 371 20.72 10.37 -1.37
C GLY A 371 19.92 9.07 -1.36
N MET A 372 18.84 9.02 -0.57
CA MET A 372 17.99 7.83 -0.45
C MET A 372 16.84 7.81 -1.46
N LEU A 373 16.48 8.96 -2.04
CA LEU A 373 15.38 9.04 -3.00
C LEU A 373 15.67 8.21 -4.25
N ASP A 374 16.93 8.09 -4.64
CA ASP A 374 17.34 7.34 -5.84
C ASP A 374 16.99 5.84 -5.75
N ASP A 375 16.98 5.26 -4.54
CA ASP A 375 16.70 3.84 -4.31
C ASP A 375 15.46 3.58 -3.42
N THR A 376 14.69 4.63 -3.10
CA THR A 376 13.44 4.56 -2.35
C THR A 376 12.28 5.06 -3.19
N LEU A 377 11.34 4.19 -3.49
CA LEU A 377 10.12 4.54 -4.21
C LEU A 377 9.07 5.03 -3.22
N VAL A 378 8.61 6.27 -3.37
CA VAL A 378 7.48 6.82 -2.62
C VAL A 378 6.26 6.81 -3.51
N VAL A 379 5.15 6.21 -3.04
CA VAL A 379 3.89 6.09 -3.78
C VAL A 379 2.76 6.74 -2.98
N PHE A 380 2.04 7.66 -3.59
CA PHE A 380 0.80 8.22 -3.07
C PHE A 380 -0.38 7.59 -3.80
N ALA A 381 -1.29 7.00 -3.06
CA ALA A 381 -2.42 6.29 -3.62
C ALA A 381 -3.71 6.48 -2.79
N THR A 382 -4.82 6.22 -3.44
CA THR A 382 -6.16 6.14 -2.86
C THR A 382 -6.95 5.06 -3.61
N GLU A 383 -8.03 4.54 -3.04
CA GLU A 383 -8.76 3.41 -3.62
C GLU A 383 -9.59 3.75 -4.87
N PHE A 384 -10.05 5.00 -4.99
CA PHE A 384 -10.80 5.56 -6.13
C PHE A 384 -10.83 7.10 -6.05
N GLY A 385 -11.42 7.75 -7.05
CA GLY A 385 -11.66 9.19 -7.07
C GLY A 385 -13.01 9.60 -6.49
N ARG A 386 -13.44 10.81 -6.82
CA ARG A 386 -14.74 11.38 -6.45
C ARG A 386 -15.51 11.82 -7.68
N THR A 387 -16.86 11.72 -7.65
CA THR A 387 -17.72 12.08 -8.78
C THR A 387 -17.60 13.56 -9.15
N PRO A 388 -17.63 13.90 -10.45
CA PRO A 388 -17.76 15.30 -10.90
C PRO A 388 -19.11 15.92 -10.48
N GLY A 389 -20.14 15.08 -10.34
CA GLY A 389 -21.44 15.49 -9.84
C GLY A 389 -21.50 15.56 -8.32
N THR A 390 -22.39 16.42 -7.81
CA THR A 390 -22.61 16.60 -6.38
C THR A 390 -23.41 15.45 -5.76
N GLN A 391 -23.04 15.07 -4.56
CA GLN A 391 -23.91 14.33 -3.65
C GLN A 391 -24.40 15.26 -2.55
N GLY A 392 -25.72 15.30 -2.36
CA GLY A 392 -26.32 16.33 -1.51
C GLY A 392 -26.03 17.73 -2.00
N SER A 393 -25.70 18.64 -1.10
CA SER A 393 -25.39 20.04 -1.42
C SER A 393 -23.90 20.34 -1.61
N ASP A 394 -23.00 19.56 -0.96
CA ASP A 394 -21.60 19.92 -0.76
C ASP A 394 -20.64 18.73 -0.68
N GLY A 395 -21.07 17.56 -1.15
CA GLY A 395 -20.28 16.33 -1.19
C GLY A 395 -20.08 15.80 -2.61
N ARG A 396 -19.23 14.78 -2.72
CA ARG A 396 -19.01 13.97 -3.92
C ARG A 396 -19.08 12.47 -3.54
N ASP A 397 -19.67 11.67 -4.41
CA ASP A 397 -19.75 10.22 -4.24
C ASP A 397 -18.46 9.50 -4.67
N HIS A 398 -18.39 8.20 -4.46
CA HIS A 398 -17.31 7.34 -4.94
C HIS A 398 -17.24 7.33 -6.47
N HIS A 399 -16.02 7.37 -7.02
CA HIS A 399 -15.83 7.42 -8.47
C HIS A 399 -14.70 6.50 -8.94
N PRO A 400 -15.04 5.30 -9.42
CA PRO A 400 -14.03 4.34 -9.85
C PRO A 400 -13.49 4.57 -11.27
N TYR A 401 -14.12 5.43 -12.08
CA TYR A 401 -13.80 5.57 -13.50
C TYR A 401 -12.61 6.48 -13.79
N GLY A 402 -12.23 7.32 -12.84
CA GLY A 402 -11.11 8.26 -12.99
C GLY A 402 -10.57 8.70 -11.64
N PHE A 403 -9.25 8.58 -11.43
CA PHE A 403 -8.55 9.13 -10.26
C PHE A 403 -7.05 9.27 -10.52
N SER A 404 -6.33 9.86 -9.57
CA SER A 404 -4.90 10.11 -9.70
C SER A 404 -4.11 9.39 -8.61
N VAL A 405 -2.95 8.88 -9.00
CA VAL A 405 -1.87 8.45 -8.11
C VAL A 405 -0.58 9.15 -8.54
N TRP A 406 0.45 9.15 -7.69
CA TRP A 406 1.76 9.60 -8.10
C TRP A 406 2.86 8.79 -7.44
N MET A 407 4.04 8.83 -8.06
CA MET A 407 5.24 8.15 -7.61
C MET A 407 6.43 9.10 -7.64
N ALA A 408 7.41 8.88 -6.74
CA ALA A 408 8.67 9.65 -6.71
C ALA A 408 9.83 8.76 -6.29
N GLY A 409 11.02 9.01 -6.85
CA GLY A 409 12.24 8.27 -6.52
C GLY A 409 12.27 6.84 -7.05
N GLY A 410 13.28 6.07 -6.67
CA GLY A 410 13.41 4.65 -6.99
C GLY A 410 13.42 4.32 -8.49
N GLY A 411 13.95 5.20 -9.35
CA GLY A 411 13.97 5.03 -10.80
C GLY A 411 12.75 5.61 -11.54
N VAL A 412 11.93 6.40 -10.84
CA VAL A 412 10.83 7.16 -11.46
C VAL A 412 11.38 8.42 -12.14
N LYS A 413 10.84 8.75 -13.30
CA LYS A 413 11.15 9.97 -14.03
C LYS A 413 10.36 11.14 -13.44
N GLY A 414 10.98 11.90 -12.56
CA GLY A 414 10.38 13.09 -11.96
C GLY A 414 9.98 14.15 -13.00
N GLY A 415 9.01 15.00 -12.64
CA GLY A 415 8.43 16.01 -13.52
C GLY A 415 7.55 15.45 -14.64
N THR A 416 7.17 14.16 -14.57
CA THR A 416 6.31 13.52 -15.56
C THR A 416 4.83 13.74 -15.22
N ILE A 417 4.04 14.16 -16.20
CA ILE A 417 2.58 14.17 -16.16
C ILE A 417 2.08 13.15 -17.17
N HIS A 418 1.50 12.05 -16.71
CA HIS A 418 1.12 10.92 -17.54
C HIS A 418 -0.37 10.65 -17.48
N GLY A 419 -0.99 10.55 -18.66
CA GLY A 419 -2.40 10.33 -18.82
C GLY A 419 -3.29 11.50 -18.36
N SER A 420 -4.57 11.38 -18.63
CA SER A 420 -5.57 12.36 -18.19
C SER A 420 -6.95 11.71 -18.02
N THR A 421 -7.79 12.32 -17.19
CA THR A 421 -9.23 12.12 -17.26
C THR A 421 -9.84 13.12 -18.25
N ASP A 422 -11.11 12.89 -18.65
CA ASP A 422 -11.85 13.82 -19.51
C ASP A 422 -12.03 15.19 -18.84
N GLU A 423 -12.68 16.13 -19.54
CA GLU A 423 -12.85 17.52 -19.12
C GLU A 423 -13.68 17.70 -17.85
N LEU A 424 -14.46 16.69 -17.47
CA LEU A 424 -15.21 16.66 -16.22
C LEU A 424 -14.49 15.87 -15.12
N GLY A 425 -13.40 15.15 -15.43
CA GLY A 425 -12.76 14.22 -14.51
C GLY A 425 -13.54 12.92 -14.33
N PHE A 426 -14.39 12.57 -15.30
CA PHE A 426 -15.26 11.39 -15.18
C PHE A 426 -14.53 10.11 -15.57
N HIS A 427 -13.98 10.01 -16.78
CA HIS A 427 -13.29 8.81 -17.24
C HIS A 427 -11.80 9.04 -17.45
N ALA A 428 -10.98 8.05 -17.12
CA ALA A 428 -9.63 7.97 -17.63
C ALA A 428 -9.67 7.77 -19.15
N VAL A 429 -9.20 8.76 -19.92
CA VAL A 429 -9.33 8.77 -21.39
C VAL A 429 -8.00 8.69 -22.12
N GLU A 430 -6.95 9.27 -21.57
CA GLU A 430 -5.61 9.22 -22.14
C GLU A 430 -4.76 8.24 -21.32
N HIS A 431 -4.25 7.21 -21.98
CA HIS A 431 -3.45 6.15 -21.32
C HIS A 431 -4.09 5.64 -20.03
N PRO A 432 -5.30 5.05 -20.07
CA PRO A 432 -5.98 4.59 -18.87
C PRO A 432 -5.25 3.41 -18.23
N HIS A 433 -5.00 3.50 -16.92
CA HIS A 433 -4.29 2.49 -16.12
C HIS A 433 -5.19 1.87 -15.07
N TYR A 434 -5.23 0.54 -15.04
CA TYR A 434 -5.87 -0.20 -13.98
C TYR A 434 -4.94 -0.35 -12.77
N VAL A 435 -5.51 -0.58 -11.59
CA VAL A 435 -4.74 -0.67 -10.33
C VAL A 435 -3.56 -1.66 -10.38
N THR A 436 -3.66 -2.73 -11.16
CA THR A 436 -2.56 -3.70 -11.33
C THR A 436 -1.37 -3.16 -12.10
N ASP A 437 -1.52 -2.12 -12.91
CA ASP A 437 -0.40 -1.47 -13.62
C ASP A 437 0.53 -0.75 -12.63
N VAL A 438 -0.03 -0.18 -11.55
CA VAL A 438 0.75 0.36 -10.43
C VAL A 438 1.56 -0.75 -9.76
N HIS A 439 0.96 -1.93 -9.54
CA HIS A 439 1.64 -3.09 -8.96
C HIS A 439 2.78 -3.57 -9.86
N ALA A 440 2.53 -3.73 -11.16
CA ALA A 440 3.54 -4.16 -12.13
C ALA A 440 4.71 -3.18 -12.18
N THR A 441 4.42 -1.87 -12.13
CA THR A 441 5.43 -0.81 -12.15
C THR A 441 6.30 -0.85 -10.89
N ILE A 442 5.70 -1.00 -9.71
CA ILE A 442 6.42 -1.09 -8.44
C ILE A 442 7.29 -2.35 -8.41
N LEU A 443 6.74 -3.52 -8.80
CA LEU A 443 7.50 -4.76 -8.85
C LEU A 443 8.67 -4.67 -9.82
N HIS A 444 8.46 -4.10 -11.01
CA HIS A 444 9.51 -3.87 -12.00
C HIS A 444 10.65 -3.00 -11.43
N LEU A 445 10.32 -1.86 -10.81
CA LEU A 445 11.31 -0.99 -10.18
C LEU A 445 12.09 -1.69 -9.05
N LEU A 446 11.43 -2.59 -8.31
CA LEU A 446 12.06 -3.43 -7.29
C LEU A 446 12.88 -4.60 -7.87
N GLY A 447 12.92 -4.76 -9.18
CA GLY A 447 13.65 -5.84 -9.82
C GLY A 447 12.91 -7.18 -9.83
N LEU A 448 11.59 -7.17 -9.70
CA LEU A 448 10.74 -8.36 -9.72
C LEU A 448 9.91 -8.41 -11.00
N ASP A 449 9.85 -9.59 -11.60
CA ASP A 449 8.93 -9.87 -12.72
C ASP A 449 7.60 -10.38 -12.15
N PRO A 450 6.48 -9.66 -12.34
CA PRO A 450 5.18 -10.09 -11.84
C PRO A 450 4.74 -11.46 -12.39
N HIS A 451 5.17 -11.85 -13.59
CA HIS A 451 4.82 -13.14 -14.19
C HIS A 451 5.57 -14.32 -13.57
N GLN A 452 6.71 -14.07 -12.92
CA GLN A 452 7.51 -15.09 -12.23
C GLN A 452 7.19 -15.17 -10.74
N LEU A 453 6.42 -14.22 -10.19
CA LEU A 453 5.97 -14.21 -8.80
C LEU A 453 4.67 -15.01 -8.63
N GLU A 454 4.79 -16.33 -8.73
CA GLU A 454 3.63 -17.22 -8.56
C GLU A 454 3.97 -18.44 -7.69
N ILE A 455 2.94 -19.11 -7.23
CA ILE A 455 3.03 -20.41 -6.58
C ILE A 455 2.23 -21.40 -7.42
N PRO A 456 2.77 -22.57 -7.80
CA PRO A 456 2.06 -23.57 -8.56
C PRO A 456 0.70 -23.92 -7.95
N GLY A 457 -0.36 -23.94 -8.78
CA GLY A 457 -1.73 -24.18 -8.35
C GLY A 457 -2.42 -23.01 -7.63
N ARG A 458 -1.77 -21.83 -7.53
CA ARG A 458 -2.36 -20.62 -6.98
C ARG A 458 -2.31 -19.49 -8.00
N LYS A 459 -3.43 -18.88 -8.31
CA LYS A 459 -3.48 -17.69 -9.15
C LYS A 459 -3.16 -16.45 -8.32
N ARG A 460 -2.28 -15.60 -8.82
CA ARG A 460 -2.04 -14.28 -8.24
C ARG A 460 -3.17 -13.31 -8.61
N LEU A 461 -3.49 -13.21 -9.90
CA LEU A 461 -4.55 -12.36 -10.44
C LEU A 461 -5.39 -13.14 -11.45
N GLU A 462 -6.67 -12.78 -11.59
CA GLU A 462 -7.57 -13.49 -12.52
C GLU A 462 -7.46 -13.00 -13.96
N ARG A 463 -7.17 -11.72 -14.19
CA ARG A 463 -7.18 -11.11 -15.52
C ARG A 463 -5.78 -10.96 -16.10
N ASP A 464 -4.97 -10.12 -15.50
CA ASP A 464 -3.58 -9.94 -15.88
C ASP A 464 -2.76 -9.49 -14.68
N PHE A 465 -1.44 -9.48 -14.84
CA PHE A 465 -0.50 -9.06 -13.82
C PHE A 465 -0.26 -7.55 -13.84
N GLY A 466 -0.99 -6.81 -14.68
CA GLY A 466 -0.76 -5.40 -14.97
C GLY A 466 0.38 -5.17 -15.96
N GLN A 467 0.43 -3.97 -16.49
CA GLN A 467 1.47 -3.51 -17.41
C GLN A 467 2.33 -2.46 -16.74
N VAL A 468 3.64 -2.54 -16.97
CA VAL A 468 4.57 -1.51 -16.47
C VAL A 468 4.27 -0.18 -17.17
N ILE A 469 4.06 0.87 -16.39
CA ILE A 469 3.83 2.24 -16.90
C ILE A 469 5.19 2.83 -17.31
N GLY A 470 5.69 2.43 -18.49
CA GLY A 470 7.03 2.75 -18.95
C GLY A 470 7.30 4.27 -19.05
N GLN A 471 6.28 5.07 -19.29
CA GLN A 471 6.40 6.52 -19.47
C GLN A 471 6.79 7.25 -18.16
N VAL A 472 6.56 6.65 -16.99
CA VAL A 472 6.95 7.22 -15.69
C VAL A 472 8.32 6.73 -15.23
N LEU A 473 9.02 5.93 -16.01
CA LEU A 473 10.35 5.39 -15.67
C LEU A 473 11.47 6.25 -16.23
N ALA A 474 12.60 6.34 -15.46
CA ALA A 474 13.83 7.06 -15.86
C ALA A 474 14.80 6.20 -16.66
#